data_42edbf41fad5baf3ef83a5aa93cef30d
#
_entry.id   42edbf41fad5baf3ef83a5aa93cef30d
#
_cell.length_a   1.000
_cell.length_b   1.000
_cell.length_c   1.000
_cell.angle_alpha   90.00
_cell.angle_beta   90.00
_cell.angle_gamma   90.00
#
_symmetry.space_group_name_H-M   'P 1'
#
loop_
_entity.id
_entity.type
_entity.pdbx_description
1 polymer ?
#
loop_
_entity_poly.entity_id
_entity_poly.type
_entity_poly.pdbx_seq_one_letter_code
_entity_poly.pdbx_strand_id
1 'polypeptide(L)'
;MLVGTLGYVLIDDFTLMDAIYQTGVTFTTVGFGEIAPISDAGRIFTITLIIAGFAVFSSAVGILVTELNRGNITAILKERSMLYKIVRLKKHYVVCYHNDYTVEVTKQLRKNHIPFVVIDPREEIHAWAKEHKYPYYLQAEPHAEVAMLKAHLSSAKGLITLSDSIADNIALIASVRLFEKEHSLPRPYYVISSAETMSNVEKLKKLGADTVVSPTKLTAQRVSAMAARPDMENLLEEFLYNSDNPLDMQEILVPKYSWAVLKKLKETHIREISNCSVVGITKKDGKFASMPKGDVLVTSECKLLVIG
;
A
#
# COMPACT_ATOMS: atom_id res chain seq x y z
N MET A 1 -35.51 -9.19 -29.05
CA MET A 1 -35.81 -8.18 -30.04
C MET A 1 -35.85 -8.76 -31.47
N LEU A 2 -34.74 -9.24 -32.06
CA LEU A 2 -34.71 -9.73 -33.43
C LEU A 2 -35.75 -10.82 -33.73
N VAL A 3 -35.88 -11.84 -32.87
CA VAL A 3 -36.87 -12.94 -33.05
C VAL A 3 -38.30 -12.41 -33.02
N GLY A 4 -38.63 -11.50 -32.10
CA GLY A 4 -39.96 -10.90 -32.01
C GLY A 4 -40.31 -10.06 -33.25
N THR A 5 -39.39 -9.21 -33.71
CA THR A 5 -39.55 -8.39 -34.90
C THR A 5 -39.77 -9.27 -36.15
N LEU A 6 -38.90 -10.28 -36.36
CA LEU A 6 -39.05 -11.18 -37.51
C LEU A 6 -40.35 -11.99 -37.45
N GLY A 7 -40.79 -12.41 -36.27
CA GLY A 7 -42.04 -13.14 -36.09
C GLY A 7 -43.26 -12.32 -36.53
N TYR A 8 -43.37 -11.10 -36.07
CA TYR A 8 -44.49 -10.22 -36.45
C TYR A 8 -44.50 -9.88 -37.96
N VAL A 9 -43.32 -9.69 -38.58
CA VAL A 9 -43.23 -9.46 -40.04
C VAL A 9 -43.65 -10.72 -40.81
N LEU A 10 -43.28 -11.91 -40.37
CA LEU A 10 -43.54 -13.15 -41.10
C LEU A 10 -44.94 -13.74 -40.86
N ILE A 11 -45.52 -13.51 -39.67
CA ILE A 11 -46.81 -14.10 -39.27
C ILE A 11 -47.98 -13.18 -39.60
N ASP A 12 -47.82 -11.88 -39.35
CA ASP A 12 -48.90 -10.88 -39.41
C ASP A 12 -48.64 -9.77 -40.45
N ASP A 13 -47.61 -9.92 -41.31
CA ASP A 13 -47.27 -8.96 -42.40
C ASP A 13 -47.03 -7.53 -41.86
N PHE A 14 -46.59 -7.36 -40.64
CA PHE A 14 -46.30 -6.05 -40.06
C PHE A 14 -45.20 -5.34 -40.83
N THR A 15 -45.30 -4.02 -40.95
CA THR A 15 -44.15 -3.22 -41.40
C THR A 15 -42.98 -3.42 -40.43
N LEU A 16 -41.77 -3.27 -40.92
CA LEU A 16 -40.59 -3.41 -40.07
C LEU A 16 -40.62 -2.52 -38.81
N MET A 17 -41.16 -1.30 -38.97
CA MET A 17 -41.27 -0.30 -37.92
C MET A 17 -42.31 -0.74 -36.87
N ASP A 18 -43.47 -1.20 -37.30
CA ASP A 18 -44.54 -1.67 -36.41
C ASP A 18 -44.10 -2.93 -35.65
N ALA A 19 -43.41 -3.84 -36.34
CA ALA A 19 -42.87 -5.05 -35.73
C ALA A 19 -41.83 -4.75 -34.65
N ILE A 20 -40.93 -3.80 -34.91
CA ILE A 20 -39.93 -3.34 -33.90
C ILE A 20 -40.64 -2.71 -32.71
N TYR A 21 -41.60 -1.83 -32.97
CA TYR A 21 -42.35 -1.13 -31.93
C TYR A 21 -43.21 -2.10 -31.10
N GLN A 22 -43.96 -3.02 -31.73
CA GLN A 22 -44.74 -4.04 -31.01
C GLN A 22 -43.87 -4.95 -30.18
N THR A 23 -42.73 -5.38 -30.73
CA THR A 23 -41.75 -6.18 -29.99
C THR A 23 -41.17 -5.40 -28.78
N GLY A 24 -40.85 -4.11 -28.98
CA GLY A 24 -40.35 -3.23 -27.94
C GLY A 24 -41.36 -3.03 -26.82
N VAL A 25 -42.60 -2.72 -27.12
CA VAL A 25 -43.68 -2.55 -26.15
C VAL A 25 -43.92 -3.84 -25.33
N THR A 26 -43.82 -5.00 -26.00
CA THR A 26 -44.01 -6.31 -25.38
C THR A 26 -42.83 -6.63 -24.42
N PHE A 27 -41.59 -6.45 -24.88
CA PHE A 27 -40.39 -6.73 -24.09
C PHE A 27 -40.16 -5.78 -22.91
N THR A 28 -40.54 -4.51 -23.07
CA THR A 28 -40.41 -3.50 -22.00
C THR A 28 -41.55 -3.55 -20.99
N THR A 29 -42.50 -4.49 -21.18
CA THR A 29 -43.67 -4.64 -20.29
C THR A 29 -44.58 -3.39 -20.24
N VAL A 30 -44.48 -2.49 -21.18
CA VAL A 30 -45.31 -1.28 -21.25
C VAL A 30 -46.74 -1.63 -21.64
N GLY A 31 -46.93 -2.53 -22.61
CA GLY A 31 -48.20 -3.18 -22.89
C GLY A 31 -49.30 -2.23 -23.40
N PHE A 32 -49.00 -1.28 -24.32
CA PHE A 32 -50.02 -0.37 -24.90
C PHE A 32 -51.13 -1.06 -25.68
N GLY A 33 -50.99 -2.36 -25.92
CA GLY A 33 -51.92 -3.14 -26.73
C GLY A 33 -51.39 -3.45 -28.13
N GLU A 34 -52.27 -3.93 -29.00
CA GLU A 34 -51.96 -4.28 -30.39
C GLU A 34 -51.99 -3.02 -31.23
N ILE A 35 -50.93 -2.78 -32.03
CA ILE A 35 -50.82 -1.60 -32.91
C ILE A 35 -51.63 -1.79 -34.21
N ALA A 36 -51.71 -3.03 -34.67
CA ALA A 36 -52.42 -3.48 -35.84
C ALA A 36 -53.14 -4.79 -35.52
N PRO A 37 -54.17 -5.17 -36.30
CA PRO A 37 -54.83 -6.47 -36.11
C PRO A 37 -53.87 -7.62 -36.21
N ILE A 38 -53.84 -8.45 -35.16
CA ILE A 38 -52.97 -9.64 -35.05
C ILE A 38 -53.84 -10.87 -35.31
N SER A 39 -53.37 -11.82 -36.14
CA SER A 39 -54.00 -13.10 -36.40
C SER A 39 -53.97 -14.01 -35.16
N ASP A 40 -54.80 -15.06 -35.16
CA ASP A 40 -54.76 -16.03 -34.05
C ASP A 40 -53.40 -16.70 -33.93
N ALA A 41 -52.67 -16.92 -35.04
CA ALA A 41 -51.28 -17.40 -35.05
C ALA A 41 -50.35 -16.37 -34.42
N GLY A 42 -50.50 -15.08 -34.72
CA GLY A 42 -49.74 -14.00 -34.13
C GLY A 42 -50.00 -13.84 -32.64
N ARG A 43 -51.23 -14.07 -32.17
CA ARG A 43 -51.54 -14.09 -30.73
C ARG A 43 -50.82 -15.24 -29.97
N ILE A 44 -50.81 -16.44 -30.54
CA ILE A 44 -50.08 -17.57 -29.97
C ILE A 44 -48.58 -17.26 -29.96
N PHE A 45 -48.01 -16.69 -31.02
CA PHE A 45 -46.65 -16.24 -31.11
C PHE A 45 -46.33 -15.19 -30.01
N THR A 46 -47.22 -14.17 -29.86
CA THR A 46 -47.04 -13.14 -28.82
C THR A 46 -47.05 -13.71 -27.43
N ILE A 47 -47.94 -14.63 -27.11
CA ILE A 47 -47.95 -15.30 -25.80
C ILE A 47 -46.63 -16.05 -25.55
N THR A 48 -46.17 -16.80 -26.56
CA THR A 48 -44.89 -17.53 -26.47
C THR A 48 -43.74 -16.58 -26.29
N LEU A 49 -43.72 -15.46 -27.01
CA LEU A 49 -42.70 -14.42 -26.92
C LEU A 49 -42.67 -13.75 -25.55
N ILE A 50 -43.83 -13.49 -24.95
CA ILE A 50 -43.97 -12.93 -23.60
C ILE A 50 -43.35 -13.91 -22.56
N ILE A 51 -43.74 -15.19 -22.60
CA ILE A 51 -43.22 -16.18 -21.63
C ILE A 51 -41.71 -16.34 -21.77
N ALA A 52 -41.23 -16.53 -23.00
CA ALA A 52 -39.79 -16.66 -23.26
C ALA A 52 -39.01 -15.40 -22.89
N GLY A 53 -39.53 -14.21 -23.25
CA GLY A 53 -38.95 -12.91 -22.95
C GLY A 53 -38.85 -12.68 -21.44
N PHE A 54 -39.92 -12.99 -20.71
CA PHE A 54 -39.93 -12.88 -19.24
C PHE A 54 -38.91 -13.82 -18.57
N ALA A 55 -38.81 -15.06 -19.06
CA ALA A 55 -37.82 -16.01 -18.56
C ALA A 55 -36.37 -15.51 -18.76
N VAL A 56 -36.05 -15.00 -19.96
CA VAL A 56 -34.74 -14.42 -20.30
C VAL A 56 -34.45 -13.17 -19.45
N PHE A 57 -35.44 -12.28 -19.33
CA PHE A 57 -35.30 -11.05 -18.54
C PHE A 57 -35.05 -11.36 -17.04
N SER A 58 -35.86 -12.24 -16.47
CA SER A 58 -35.74 -12.64 -15.07
C SER A 58 -34.38 -13.31 -14.77
N SER A 59 -33.89 -14.14 -15.70
CA SER A 59 -32.57 -14.75 -15.59
C SER A 59 -31.45 -13.70 -15.65
N ALA A 60 -31.55 -12.74 -16.58
CA ALA A 60 -30.56 -11.67 -16.68
C ALA A 60 -30.51 -10.79 -15.42
N VAL A 61 -31.69 -10.42 -14.89
CA VAL A 61 -31.77 -9.68 -13.61
C VAL A 61 -31.21 -10.51 -12.45
N GLY A 62 -31.54 -11.80 -12.39
CA GLY A 62 -30.98 -12.72 -11.38
C GLY A 62 -29.46 -12.79 -11.40
N ILE A 63 -28.86 -12.90 -12.57
CA ILE A 63 -27.41 -12.88 -12.76
C ILE A 63 -26.84 -11.53 -12.30
N LEU A 64 -27.42 -10.41 -12.71
CA LEU A 64 -26.98 -9.07 -12.34
C LEU A 64 -27.01 -8.87 -10.82
N VAL A 65 -28.11 -9.25 -10.17
CA VAL A 65 -28.25 -9.18 -8.70
C VAL A 65 -27.22 -10.06 -8.00
N THR A 66 -26.98 -11.26 -8.54
CA THR A 66 -25.98 -12.17 -7.98
C THR A 66 -24.58 -11.56 -8.07
N GLU A 67 -24.20 -10.97 -9.21
CA GLU A 67 -22.88 -10.33 -9.37
C GLU A 67 -22.73 -9.07 -8.51
N LEU A 68 -23.80 -8.29 -8.33
CA LEU A 68 -23.81 -7.16 -7.40
C LEU A 68 -23.65 -7.62 -5.94
N ASN A 69 -24.34 -8.69 -5.55
CA ASN A 69 -24.25 -9.23 -4.19
C ASN A 69 -22.91 -9.89 -3.88
N ARG A 70 -22.23 -10.46 -4.87
CA ARG A 70 -20.85 -10.97 -4.75
C ARG A 70 -19.83 -9.85 -4.51
N GLY A 71 -20.22 -8.59 -4.68
CA GLY A 71 -19.36 -7.45 -4.42
C GLY A 71 -18.26 -7.23 -5.47
N ASN A 72 -18.20 -8.02 -6.53
CA ASN A 72 -17.16 -7.94 -7.57
C ASN A 72 -17.07 -6.54 -8.19
N ILE A 73 -18.21 -5.93 -8.53
CA ILE A 73 -18.25 -4.59 -9.14
C ILE A 73 -17.78 -3.52 -8.15
N THR A 74 -18.25 -3.61 -6.91
CA THR A 74 -17.84 -2.67 -5.85
C THR A 74 -16.37 -2.83 -5.47
N ALA A 75 -15.83 -4.04 -5.51
CA ALA A 75 -14.41 -4.31 -5.29
C ALA A 75 -13.55 -3.71 -6.39
N ILE A 76 -13.91 -3.89 -7.67
CA ILE A 76 -13.19 -3.30 -8.82
C ILE A 76 -13.19 -1.77 -8.75
N LEU A 77 -14.34 -1.16 -8.45
CA LEU A 77 -14.43 0.30 -8.32
C LEU A 77 -13.59 0.82 -7.15
N LYS A 78 -13.56 0.10 -6.04
CA LYS A 78 -12.78 0.42 -4.86
C LYS A 78 -11.28 0.28 -5.14
N GLU A 79 -10.87 -0.78 -5.84
CA GLU A 79 -9.48 -0.97 -6.27
C GLU A 79 -9.02 0.16 -7.19
N ARG A 80 -9.80 0.51 -8.21
CA ARG A 80 -9.48 1.65 -9.10
C ARG A 80 -9.35 2.97 -8.32
N SER A 81 -10.29 3.26 -7.43
CA SER A 81 -10.23 4.46 -6.58
C SER A 81 -8.97 4.47 -5.71
N MET A 82 -8.58 3.31 -5.19
CA MET A 82 -7.36 3.17 -4.38
C MET A 82 -6.10 3.39 -5.21
N LEU A 83 -6.02 2.83 -6.41
CA LEU A 83 -4.90 3.06 -7.34
C LEU A 83 -4.72 4.54 -7.67
N TYR A 84 -5.81 5.28 -7.93
CA TYR A 84 -5.75 6.73 -8.12
C TYR A 84 -5.16 7.49 -6.94
N LYS A 85 -5.43 7.03 -5.72
CA LYS A 85 -4.86 7.63 -4.51
C LYS A 85 -3.38 7.29 -4.35
N ILE A 86 -3.00 6.03 -4.64
CA ILE A 86 -1.60 5.56 -4.56
C ILE A 86 -0.70 6.35 -5.52
N VAL A 87 -1.14 6.58 -6.76
CA VAL A 87 -0.38 7.37 -7.76
C VAL A 87 -0.06 8.80 -7.29
N ARG A 88 -0.85 9.34 -6.37
CA ARG A 88 -0.62 10.68 -5.78
C ARG A 88 0.30 10.67 -4.57
N LEU A 89 0.64 9.50 -4.05
CA LEU A 89 1.55 9.40 -2.92
C LEU A 89 2.98 9.81 -3.33
N LYS A 90 3.64 10.51 -2.42
CA LYS A 90 5.04 10.89 -2.53
C LYS A 90 5.77 10.55 -1.25
N LYS A 91 7.01 10.09 -1.36
CA LYS A 91 7.87 9.74 -0.22
C LYS A 91 7.24 8.70 0.72
N HIS A 92 6.36 7.84 0.21
CA HIS A 92 5.75 6.74 0.96
C HIS A 92 6.68 5.54 1.03
N TYR A 93 6.39 4.59 1.92
CA TYR A 93 7.03 3.28 1.95
C TYR A 93 6.15 2.23 1.29
N VAL A 94 6.77 1.32 0.56
CA VAL A 94 6.11 0.11 0.07
C VAL A 94 6.47 -1.03 1.01
N VAL A 95 5.48 -1.61 1.67
CA VAL A 95 5.64 -2.70 2.65
C VAL A 95 5.13 -3.99 2.02
N CYS A 96 6.00 -4.98 1.92
CA CYS A 96 5.74 -6.21 1.19
C CYS A 96 5.64 -7.41 2.13
N TYR A 97 4.69 -8.30 1.83
CA TYR A 97 4.34 -9.51 2.56
C TYR A 97 3.76 -9.24 3.95
N HIS A 98 2.50 -9.63 4.11
CA HIS A 98 1.80 -9.47 5.39
C HIS A 98 2.19 -10.58 6.37
N ASN A 99 2.65 -10.19 7.55
CA ASN A 99 2.89 -11.03 8.72
C ASN A 99 2.85 -10.17 9.99
N ASP A 100 3.12 -10.74 11.15
CA ASP A 100 3.08 -10.01 12.43
C ASP A 100 4.07 -8.83 12.47
N TYR A 101 5.24 -8.94 11.84
CA TYR A 101 6.20 -7.84 11.72
C TYR A 101 5.63 -6.69 10.91
N THR A 102 4.97 -7.00 9.79
CA THR A 102 4.33 -6.00 8.92
C THR A 102 3.22 -5.26 9.66
N VAL A 103 2.42 -5.98 10.45
CA VAL A 103 1.37 -5.38 11.29
C VAL A 103 1.98 -4.36 12.24
N GLU A 104 3.05 -4.72 12.95
CA GLU A 104 3.64 -3.83 13.94
C GLU A 104 4.34 -2.62 13.27
N VAL A 105 5.11 -2.85 12.20
CA VAL A 105 5.74 -1.78 11.42
C VAL A 105 4.70 -0.78 10.88
N THR A 106 3.59 -1.27 10.33
CA THR A 106 2.54 -0.40 9.78
C THR A 106 1.80 0.39 10.86
N LYS A 107 1.65 -0.15 12.07
CA LYS A 107 1.16 0.62 13.22
C LYS A 107 2.08 1.79 13.54
N GLN A 108 3.39 1.56 13.59
CA GLN A 108 4.38 2.61 13.87
C GLN A 108 4.43 3.65 12.72
N LEU A 109 4.42 3.21 11.46
CA LEU A 109 4.38 4.13 10.33
C LEU A 109 3.15 5.05 10.40
N ARG A 110 1.97 4.49 10.74
CA ARG A 110 0.74 5.27 10.89
C ARG A 110 0.79 6.24 12.07
N LYS A 111 1.33 5.83 13.22
CA LYS A 111 1.52 6.70 14.39
C LYS A 111 2.38 7.93 14.04
N ASN A 112 3.41 7.71 13.23
CA ASN A 112 4.32 8.76 12.78
C ASN A 112 3.85 9.49 11.51
N HIS A 113 2.59 9.29 11.07
CA HIS A 113 2.02 9.91 9.87
C HIS A 113 2.84 9.66 8.58
N ILE A 114 3.58 8.55 8.52
CA ILE A 114 4.35 8.16 7.36
C ILE A 114 3.44 7.37 6.40
N PRO A 115 3.21 7.85 5.15
CA PRO A 115 2.36 7.15 4.22
C PRO A 115 2.99 5.83 3.75
N PHE A 116 2.17 4.79 3.58
CA PHE A 116 2.63 3.49 3.13
C PHE A 116 1.58 2.76 2.30
N VAL A 117 2.03 1.81 1.49
CA VAL A 117 1.22 0.87 0.70
C VAL A 117 1.64 -0.54 1.08
N VAL A 118 0.71 -1.42 1.40
CA VAL A 118 0.99 -2.84 1.68
C VAL A 118 0.74 -3.68 0.43
N ILE A 119 1.64 -4.58 0.07
CA ILE A 119 1.50 -5.50 -1.05
C ILE A 119 1.63 -6.93 -0.54
N ASP A 120 0.63 -7.76 -0.85
CA ASP A 120 0.66 -9.19 -0.53
C ASP A 120 -0.05 -9.97 -1.64
N PRO A 121 0.43 -11.15 -2.05
CA PRO A 121 -0.20 -11.92 -3.12
C PRO A 121 -1.51 -12.61 -2.70
N ARG A 122 -1.72 -12.81 -1.42
CA ARG A 122 -2.85 -13.57 -0.88
C ARG A 122 -4.15 -12.76 -0.91
N GLU A 123 -5.27 -13.43 -1.15
CA GLU A 123 -6.61 -12.80 -1.19
C GLU A 123 -7.01 -12.22 0.18
N GLU A 124 -6.53 -12.81 1.25
CA GLU A 124 -6.79 -12.38 2.62
C GLU A 124 -6.33 -10.94 2.91
N ILE A 125 -5.49 -10.36 2.04
CA ILE A 125 -5.06 -8.95 2.17
C ILE A 125 -6.24 -7.99 2.29
N HIS A 126 -7.37 -8.29 1.65
CA HIS A 126 -8.59 -7.49 1.74
C HIS A 126 -9.17 -7.46 3.16
N ALA A 127 -9.16 -8.61 3.85
CA ALA A 127 -9.61 -8.75 5.23
C ALA A 127 -8.62 -8.09 6.20
N TRP A 128 -7.33 -8.40 6.05
CA TRP A 128 -6.25 -7.84 6.87
C TRP A 128 -6.15 -6.33 6.76
N ALA A 129 -6.35 -5.78 5.57
CA ALA A 129 -6.34 -4.34 5.37
C ALA A 129 -7.45 -3.63 6.15
N LYS A 130 -8.62 -4.27 6.28
CA LYS A 130 -9.73 -3.75 7.09
C LYS A 130 -9.43 -3.88 8.58
N GLU A 131 -8.96 -5.04 9.02
CA GLU A 131 -8.63 -5.35 10.41
C GLU A 131 -7.51 -4.44 10.93
N HIS A 132 -6.40 -4.36 10.19
CA HIS A 132 -5.21 -3.59 10.59
C HIS A 132 -5.23 -2.14 10.07
N LYS A 133 -6.36 -1.70 9.46
CA LYS A 133 -6.58 -0.32 8.98
C LYS A 133 -5.48 0.15 8.01
N TYR A 134 -5.10 -0.69 7.03
CA TYR A 134 -4.18 -0.27 5.98
C TYR A 134 -4.83 0.78 5.08
N PRO A 135 -4.24 1.97 4.93
CA PRO A 135 -4.82 3.02 4.11
C PRO A 135 -4.81 2.67 2.63
N TYR A 136 -3.77 1.96 2.20
CA TYR A 136 -3.56 1.51 0.83
C TYR A 136 -2.98 0.11 0.83
N TYR A 137 -3.49 -0.76 -0.04
CA TYR A 137 -3.00 -2.12 -0.21
C TYR A 137 -3.21 -2.61 -1.64
N LEU A 138 -2.42 -3.59 -2.05
CA LEU A 138 -2.50 -4.21 -3.36
C LEU A 138 -2.43 -5.73 -3.19
N GLN A 139 -3.33 -6.44 -3.85
CA GLN A 139 -3.22 -7.88 -4.02
C GLN A 139 -2.39 -8.13 -5.27
N ALA A 140 -1.12 -8.45 -5.10
CA ALA A 140 -0.18 -8.70 -6.20
C ALA A 140 1.07 -9.39 -5.67
N GLU A 141 1.82 -10.03 -6.56
CA GLU A 141 3.17 -10.49 -6.27
C GLU A 141 4.13 -9.30 -6.11
N PRO A 142 4.72 -9.07 -4.92
CA PRO A 142 5.51 -7.87 -4.67
C PRO A 142 6.74 -7.71 -5.57
N HIS A 143 7.34 -8.83 -6.03
CA HIS A 143 8.49 -8.82 -6.93
C HIS A 143 8.12 -8.60 -8.40
N ALA A 144 6.84 -8.58 -8.76
CA ALA A 144 6.38 -8.33 -10.12
C ALA A 144 6.46 -6.83 -10.45
N GLU A 145 6.96 -6.50 -11.64
CA GLU A 145 7.09 -5.12 -12.12
C GLU A 145 5.75 -4.36 -12.08
N VAL A 146 4.66 -5.03 -12.46
CA VAL A 146 3.30 -4.45 -12.41
C VAL A 146 2.91 -4.03 -10.99
N ALA A 147 3.30 -4.79 -9.97
CA ALA A 147 3.02 -4.44 -8.58
C ALA A 147 3.82 -3.20 -8.16
N MET A 148 5.07 -3.10 -8.56
CA MET A 148 5.93 -1.93 -8.30
C MET A 148 5.40 -0.67 -8.97
N LEU A 149 4.91 -0.78 -10.21
CA LEU A 149 4.28 0.32 -10.93
C LEU A 149 2.97 0.75 -10.25
N LYS A 150 2.08 -0.21 -9.92
CA LYS A 150 0.82 0.06 -9.20
C LYS A 150 1.05 0.68 -7.82
N ALA A 151 2.11 0.30 -7.13
CA ALA A 151 2.51 0.88 -5.85
C ALA A 151 3.18 2.25 -5.98
N HIS A 152 3.35 2.75 -7.20
CA HIS A 152 4.03 4.00 -7.51
C HIS A 152 5.44 4.07 -6.87
N LEU A 153 6.18 2.96 -7.03
CA LEU A 153 7.52 2.81 -6.43
C LEU A 153 8.47 3.94 -6.87
N SER A 154 8.33 4.47 -8.09
CA SER A 154 9.14 5.59 -8.61
C SER A 154 9.10 6.85 -7.74
N SER A 155 8.06 7.05 -6.93
CA SER A 155 7.92 8.18 -5.99
C SER A 155 8.04 7.78 -4.53
N ALA A 156 8.32 6.50 -4.26
CA ALA A 156 8.50 5.99 -2.90
C ALA A 156 9.81 6.48 -2.28
N LYS A 157 9.86 6.54 -0.96
CA LYS A 157 11.08 6.79 -0.18
C LYS A 157 11.92 5.52 -0.05
N GLY A 158 11.26 4.37 0.03
CA GLY A 158 11.91 3.08 0.20
C GLY A 158 10.92 1.93 0.23
N LEU A 159 11.47 0.74 0.41
CA LEU A 159 10.75 -0.51 0.46
C LEU A 159 11.13 -1.29 1.71
N ILE A 160 10.13 -1.93 2.31
CA ILE A 160 10.28 -2.76 3.50
C ILE A 160 9.78 -4.17 3.16
N THR A 161 10.65 -5.16 3.28
CA THR A 161 10.30 -6.56 3.08
C THR A 161 10.72 -7.39 4.28
N LEU A 162 9.74 -7.91 5.00
CA LEU A 162 9.92 -8.69 6.23
C LEU A 162 9.37 -10.11 6.10
N SER A 163 9.37 -10.66 4.86
CA SER A 163 8.90 -12.03 4.64
C SER A 163 9.70 -13.03 5.46
N ASP A 164 9.01 -14.03 5.98
CA ASP A 164 9.61 -15.19 6.66
C ASP A 164 10.39 -16.06 5.65
N SER A 165 10.07 -15.96 4.36
CA SER A 165 10.78 -16.61 3.27
C SER A 165 11.98 -15.77 2.82
N ILE A 166 13.17 -16.31 2.98
CA ILE A 166 14.38 -15.69 2.45
C ILE A 166 14.36 -15.58 0.92
N ALA A 167 13.70 -16.51 0.24
CA ALA A 167 13.57 -16.51 -1.21
C ALA A 167 12.76 -15.31 -1.70
N ASP A 168 11.66 -14.98 -1.03
CA ASP A 168 10.83 -13.82 -1.34
C ASP A 168 11.60 -12.51 -1.14
N ASN A 169 12.35 -12.41 -0.04
CA ASN A 169 13.19 -11.25 0.22
C ASN A 169 14.30 -11.09 -0.84
N ILE A 170 14.92 -12.19 -1.27
CA ILE A 170 15.92 -12.19 -2.35
C ILE A 170 15.28 -11.75 -3.68
N ALA A 171 14.17 -12.38 -4.07
CA ALA A 171 13.47 -12.08 -5.31
C ALA A 171 13.05 -10.60 -5.37
N LEU A 172 12.48 -10.10 -4.29
CA LEU A 172 12.02 -8.72 -4.23
C LEU A 172 13.17 -7.72 -4.29
N ILE A 173 14.25 -7.90 -3.53
CA ILE A 173 15.41 -6.99 -3.55
C ILE A 173 16.03 -6.98 -4.95
N ALA A 174 16.23 -8.14 -5.58
CA ALA A 174 16.77 -8.25 -6.92
C ALA A 174 15.87 -7.52 -7.94
N SER A 175 14.56 -7.75 -7.89
CA SER A 175 13.59 -7.09 -8.79
C SER A 175 13.58 -5.57 -8.61
N VAL A 176 13.64 -5.08 -7.38
CA VAL A 176 13.70 -3.62 -7.11
C VAL A 176 14.98 -3.01 -7.67
N ARG A 177 16.15 -3.66 -7.50
CA ARG A 177 17.41 -3.16 -8.03
C ARG A 177 17.47 -3.20 -9.57
N LEU A 178 16.82 -4.20 -10.20
CA LEU A 178 16.63 -4.24 -11.65
C LEU A 178 15.71 -3.10 -12.11
N PHE A 179 14.58 -2.91 -11.44
CA PHE A 179 13.62 -1.83 -11.73
C PHE A 179 14.28 -0.45 -11.65
N GLU A 180 15.11 -0.19 -10.65
CA GLU A 180 15.88 1.06 -10.53
C GLU A 180 16.78 1.27 -11.75
N LYS A 181 17.48 0.22 -12.18
CA LYS A 181 18.42 0.27 -13.30
C LYS A 181 17.70 0.50 -14.63
N GLU A 182 16.59 -0.19 -14.86
CA GLU A 182 15.78 -0.08 -16.09
C GLU A 182 15.14 1.30 -16.24
N HIS A 183 14.69 1.88 -15.14
CA HIS A 183 14.01 3.18 -15.15
C HIS A 183 14.97 4.36 -14.91
N SER A 184 16.29 4.12 -14.86
CA SER A 184 17.34 5.15 -14.68
C SER A 184 17.03 6.13 -13.54
N LEU A 185 16.57 5.62 -12.41
CA LEU A 185 16.12 6.45 -11.29
C LEU A 185 17.31 7.16 -10.62
N PRO A 186 17.19 8.46 -10.32
CA PRO A 186 18.29 9.28 -9.82
C PRO A 186 18.71 8.95 -8.38
N ARG A 187 17.90 8.17 -7.66
CA ARG A 187 18.18 7.74 -6.28
C ARG A 187 17.78 6.29 -6.10
N PRO A 188 18.67 5.43 -5.58
CA PRO A 188 18.30 4.08 -5.18
C PRO A 188 17.29 4.14 -4.02
N TYR A 189 16.30 3.27 -4.06
CA TYR A 189 15.34 3.13 -2.96
C TYR A 189 16.06 2.62 -1.72
N TYR A 190 15.66 3.15 -0.56
CA TYR A 190 16.11 2.61 0.71
C TYR A 190 15.39 1.30 1.01
N VAL A 191 16.11 0.18 0.88
CA VAL A 191 15.55 -1.16 1.03
C VAL A 191 15.89 -1.72 2.41
N ILE A 192 14.83 -1.97 3.20
CA ILE A 192 14.92 -2.62 4.50
C ILE A 192 14.42 -4.05 4.36
N SER A 193 15.18 -5.01 4.85
CA SER A 193 14.81 -6.41 4.85
C SER A 193 15.07 -7.08 6.19
N SER A 194 14.56 -8.29 6.38
CA SER A 194 14.83 -9.14 7.53
C SER A 194 15.51 -10.45 7.14
N ALA A 195 16.32 -10.99 8.04
CA ALA A 195 16.87 -12.33 7.91
C ALA A 195 17.20 -12.89 9.29
N GLU A 196 16.91 -14.17 9.51
CA GLU A 196 17.14 -14.81 10.79
C GLU A 196 18.62 -15.15 11.04
N THR A 197 19.36 -15.55 9.99
CA THR A 197 20.75 -15.97 10.10
C THR A 197 21.72 -14.90 9.60
N MET A 198 22.90 -14.81 10.19
CA MET A 198 23.94 -13.87 9.74
C MET A 198 24.40 -14.10 8.32
N SER A 199 24.44 -15.35 7.85
CA SER A 199 24.75 -15.68 6.46
C SER A 199 23.74 -15.05 5.49
N ASN A 200 22.45 -15.11 5.83
CA ASN A 200 21.40 -14.50 5.03
C ASN A 200 21.43 -12.95 5.11
N VAL A 201 21.78 -12.38 6.27
CA VAL A 201 22.00 -10.93 6.38
C VAL A 201 23.06 -10.45 5.39
N GLU A 202 24.21 -11.15 5.31
CA GLU A 202 25.26 -10.79 4.37
C GLU A 202 24.84 -10.96 2.91
N LYS A 203 24.09 -12.04 2.60
CA LYS A 203 23.56 -12.27 1.24
C LYS A 203 22.64 -11.13 0.80
N LEU A 204 21.66 -10.75 1.64
CA LEU A 204 20.71 -9.68 1.31
C LEU A 204 21.41 -8.32 1.15
N LYS A 205 22.41 -8.03 1.97
CA LYS A 205 23.24 -6.81 1.81
C LYS A 205 24.01 -6.82 0.49
N LYS A 206 24.62 -7.95 0.11
CA LYS A 206 25.32 -8.10 -1.18
C LYS A 206 24.38 -7.97 -2.38
N LEU A 207 23.12 -8.36 -2.24
CA LEU A 207 22.08 -8.19 -3.25
C LEU A 207 21.57 -6.75 -3.35
N GLY A 208 21.91 -5.90 -2.37
CA GLY A 208 21.59 -4.49 -2.42
C GLY A 208 20.57 -4.04 -1.36
N ALA A 209 20.27 -4.83 -0.33
CA ALA A 209 19.53 -4.29 0.82
C ALA A 209 20.40 -3.29 1.58
N ASP A 210 19.86 -2.09 1.84
CA ASP A 210 20.58 -1.05 2.59
C ASP A 210 20.66 -1.39 4.08
N THR A 211 19.57 -1.92 4.61
CA THR A 211 19.49 -2.37 6.00
C THR A 211 18.85 -3.74 6.07
N VAL A 212 19.51 -4.65 6.79
CA VAL A 212 18.96 -5.97 7.09
C VAL A 212 18.90 -6.15 8.60
N VAL A 213 17.69 -6.38 9.08
CA VAL A 213 17.38 -6.61 10.49
C VAL A 213 17.39 -8.11 10.75
N SER A 214 18.02 -8.53 11.84
CA SER A 214 17.92 -9.91 12.35
C SER A 214 17.05 -9.91 13.62
N PRO A 215 15.76 -10.31 13.53
CA PRO A 215 14.87 -10.30 14.68
C PRO A 215 15.41 -11.15 15.84
N THR A 216 15.87 -12.34 15.55
CA THR A 216 16.46 -13.25 16.55
C THR A 216 17.62 -12.61 17.29
N LYS A 217 18.55 -11.95 16.57
CA LYS A 217 19.69 -11.26 17.17
C LYS A 217 19.24 -10.07 18.02
N LEU A 218 18.33 -9.25 17.52
CA LEU A 218 17.79 -8.11 18.25
C LEU A 218 17.09 -8.54 19.53
N THR A 219 16.23 -9.56 19.44
CA THR A 219 15.54 -10.12 20.60
C THR A 219 16.52 -10.68 21.62
N ALA A 220 17.51 -11.46 21.18
CA ALA A 220 18.53 -12.01 22.08
C ALA A 220 19.33 -10.91 22.76
N GLN A 221 19.75 -9.88 22.04
CA GLN A 221 20.47 -8.74 22.60
C GLN A 221 19.61 -7.98 23.62
N ARG A 222 18.32 -7.79 23.32
CA ARG A 222 17.39 -7.09 24.19
C ARG A 222 17.11 -7.87 25.46
N VAL A 223 16.81 -9.16 25.34
CA VAL A 223 16.62 -10.04 26.52
C VAL A 223 17.90 -10.11 27.41
N SER A 224 19.05 -10.19 26.75
CA SER A 224 20.33 -10.17 27.49
C SER A 224 20.59 -8.85 28.22
N ALA A 225 20.22 -7.73 27.57
CA ALA A 225 20.32 -6.40 28.17
C ALA A 225 19.37 -6.24 29.37
N MET A 226 18.13 -6.71 29.25
CA MET A 226 17.14 -6.73 30.33
C MET A 226 17.61 -7.55 31.51
N ALA A 227 18.20 -8.71 31.26
CA ALA A 227 18.75 -9.58 32.33
C ALA A 227 19.96 -8.95 33.04
N ALA A 228 20.83 -8.26 32.31
CA ALA A 228 22.05 -7.67 32.84
C ALA A 228 21.84 -6.26 33.44
N ARG A 229 20.91 -5.48 32.91
CA ARG A 229 20.68 -4.06 33.23
C ARG A 229 19.24 -3.67 33.09
N PRO A 230 18.31 -4.10 33.96
CA PRO A 230 16.88 -3.88 33.83
C PRO A 230 16.50 -2.40 33.75
N ASP A 231 17.15 -1.51 34.49
CA ASP A 231 16.87 -0.08 34.48
C ASP A 231 17.20 0.59 33.14
N MET A 232 18.16 0.06 32.41
CA MET A 232 18.52 0.56 31.07
C MET A 232 17.44 0.24 30.05
N GLU A 233 16.77 -0.89 30.18
CA GLU A 233 15.65 -1.24 29.27
C GLU A 233 14.43 -0.35 29.52
N ASN A 234 14.09 -0.09 30.79
CA ASN A 234 13.03 0.85 31.14
C ASN A 234 13.28 2.22 30.52
N LEU A 235 14.53 2.68 30.56
CA LEU A 235 14.95 3.95 29.93
C LEU A 235 14.79 3.93 28.41
N LEU A 236 15.20 2.83 27.74
CA LEU A 236 15.05 2.69 26.29
C LEU A 236 13.58 2.61 25.88
N GLU A 237 12.75 1.91 26.63
CA GLU A 237 11.32 1.80 26.38
C GLU A 237 10.64 3.18 26.50
N GLU A 238 11.01 3.94 27.51
CA GLU A 238 10.53 5.29 27.73
C GLU A 238 10.92 6.23 26.59
N PHE A 239 12.16 6.18 26.11
CA PHE A 239 12.65 7.04 25.05
C PHE A 239 12.16 6.66 23.63
N LEU A 240 12.03 5.38 23.35
CA LEU A 240 11.76 4.93 21.98
C LEU A 240 10.28 4.71 21.70
N TYR A 241 9.48 4.35 22.69
CA TYR A 241 8.11 3.86 22.48
C TYR A 241 7.05 4.66 23.24
N ASN A 242 7.41 5.43 24.25
CA ASN A 242 6.45 6.20 25.02
C ASN A 242 6.30 7.62 24.44
N SER A 243 5.18 7.85 23.72
CA SER A 243 4.90 9.15 23.11
C SER A 243 4.46 10.24 24.09
N ASP A 244 4.15 9.87 25.31
CA ASP A 244 3.70 10.82 26.35
C ASP A 244 4.84 11.26 27.28
N ASN A 245 6.08 10.87 26.93
CA ASN A 245 7.25 11.27 27.71
C ASN A 245 7.60 12.74 27.45
N PRO A 246 7.85 13.54 28.48
CA PRO A 246 8.35 14.93 28.31
C PRO A 246 9.75 14.99 27.69
N LEU A 247 10.50 13.88 27.66
CA LEU A 247 11.80 13.80 27.00
C LEU A 247 11.62 13.32 25.56
N ASP A 248 11.97 14.15 24.60
CA ASP A 248 11.93 13.84 23.17
C ASP A 248 13.35 13.70 22.61
N MET A 249 13.50 12.77 21.66
CA MET A 249 14.75 12.59 20.95
C MET A 249 14.59 12.99 19.51
N GLN A 250 15.28 14.04 19.09
CA GLN A 250 15.15 14.58 17.73
C GLN A 250 16.47 14.61 16.97
N GLU A 251 16.39 14.34 15.65
CA GLU A 251 17.48 14.63 14.72
C GLU A 251 17.32 16.02 14.13
N ILE A 252 18.26 16.91 14.43
CA ILE A 252 18.27 18.28 13.93
C ILE A 252 19.36 18.43 12.87
N LEU A 253 18.99 18.75 11.65
CA LEU A 253 19.93 19.10 10.60
C LEU A 253 20.44 20.53 10.85
N VAL A 254 21.76 20.70 10.94
CA VAL A 254 22.38 22.03 11.11
C VAL A 254 22.40 22.75 9.75
N PRO A 255 21.66 23.84 9.57
CA PRO A 255 21.65 24.60 8.33
C PRO A 255 23.01 25.24 8.03
N LYS A 256 23.31 25.47 6.75
CA LYS A 256 24.58 26.04 6.30
C LYS A 256 24.96 27.37 6.97
N TYR A 257 23.96 28.17 7.30
CA TYR A 257 24.13 29.50 7.94
C TYR A 257 23.73 29.51 9.41
N SER A 258 23.75 28.36 10.09
CA SER A 258 23.47 28.30 11.52
C SER A 258 24.57 28.97 12.33
N TRP A 259 24.18 29.63 13.40
CA TRP A 259 25.09 30.25 14.36
C TRP A 259 26.04 29.27 15.05
N ALA A 260 25.68 27.98 15.05
CA ALA A 260 26.47 26.89 15.63
C ALA A 260 27.60 26.40 14.69
N VAL A 261 27.54 26.71 13.39
CA VAL A 261 28.54 26.25 12.41
C VAL A 261 29.91 26.84 12.72
N LEU A 262 30.96 26.02 12.61
CA LEU A 262 32.36 26.33 12.93
C LEU A 262 32.63 26.63 14.41
N LYS A 263 31.70 26.34 15.31
CA LYS A 263 31.96 26.36 16.76
C LYS A 263 32.20 24.96 17.28
N LYS A 264 32.95 24.84 18.36
CA LYS A 264 33.01 23.61 19.14
C LYS A 264 31.68 23.37 19.86
N LEU A 265 31.30 22.13 20.05
CA LEU A 265 30.01 21.78 20.68
C LEU A 265 29.83 22.46 22.04
N LYS A 266 30.91 22.55 22.86
CA LYS A 266 30.89 23.26 24.14
C LYS A 266 30.68 24.79 24.02
N GLU A 267 31.04 25.38 22.88
CA GLU A 267 30.92 26.80 22.61
C GLU A 267 29.53 27.20 22.10
N THR A 268 28.70 26.18 21.77
CA THR A 268 27.33 26.39 21.29
C THR A 268 26.35 26.68 22.43
N HIS A 269 26.68 26.31 23.66
CA HIS A 269 25.82 26.46 24.85
C HIS A 269 24.40 25.87 24.65
N ILE A 270 24.24 24.88 23.78
CA ILE A 270 22.93 24.29 23.47
C ILE A 270 22.21 23.85 24.73
N ARG A 271 22.94 23.19 25.66
CA ARG A 271 22.34 22.70 26.91
C ARG A 271 21.78 23.84 27.78
N GLU A 272 22.49 24.96 27.85
CA GLU A 272 22.09 26.09 28.67
C GLU A 272 20.94 26.89 28.03
N ILE A 273 20.90 26.95 26.67
CA ILE A 273 19.91 27.75 25.94
C ILE A 273 18.60 26.96 25.77
N SER A 274 18.67 25.63 25.48
CA SER A 274 17.50 24.84 25.09
C SER A 274 17.12 23.74 26.09
N ASN A 275 17.89 23.57 27.16
CA ASN A 275 17.79 22.46 28.10
C ASN A 275 17.95 21.07 27.43
N CYS A 276 18.46 21.04 26.20
CA CYS A 276 18.67 19.80 25.44
C CYS A 276 20.12 19.35 25.51
N SER A 277 20.36 18.05 25.54
CA SER A 277 21.69 17.46 25.49
C SER A 277 21.97 16.83 24.13
N VAL A 278 23.12 17.11 23.53
CA VAL A 278 23.57 16.49 22.29
C VAL A 278 24.17 15.13 22.61
N VAL A 279 23.48 14.05 22.21
CA VAL A 279 23.89 12.67 22.47
C VAL A 279 24.52 11.99 21.25
N GLY A 280 24.41 12.61 20.08
CA GLY A 280 25.01 12.09 18.85
C GLY A 280 25.26 13.19 17.83
N ILE A 281 26.22 12.97 16.94
CA ILE A 281 26.49 13.82 15.79
C ILE A 281 26.79 12.95 14.57
N THR A 282 26.05 13.18 13.49
CA THR A 282 26.33 12.56 12.18
C THR A 282 26.97 13.60 11.30
N LYS A 283 28.19 13.35 10.87
CA LYS A 283 28.90 14.23 9.92
C LYS A 283 28.36 14.09 8.50
N LYS A 284 28.72 15.04 7.62
CA LYS A 284 28.33 15.01 6.22
C LYS A 284 28.80 13.73 5.47
N ASP A 285 29.88 13.10 5.90
CA ASP A 285 30.40 11.82 5.38
C ASP A 285 29.61 10.58 5.86
N GLY A 286 28.51 10.80 6.60
CA GLY A 286 27.65 9.75 7.14
C GLY A 286 28.19 9.08 8.43
N LYS A 287 29.35 9.48 8.92
CA LYS A 287 29.92 8.92 10.15
C LYS A 287 29.16 9.43 11.36
N PHE A 288 28.59 8.51 12.14
CA PHE A 288 27.92 8.79 13.40
C PHE A 288 28.90 8.67 14.57
N ALA A 289 28.93 9.65 15.43
CA ALA A 289 29.65 9.63 16.70
C ALA A 289 28.66 9.78 17.85
N SER A 290 28.59 8.76 18.70
CA SER A 290 27.80 8.81 19.94
C SER A 290 28.55 9.57 21.04
N MET A 291 27.80 10.25 21.90
CA MET A 291 28.32 11.01 23.04
C MET A 291 29.53 11.90 22.67
N PRO A 292 29.32 12.84 21.72
CA PRO A 292 30.42 13.66 21.21
C PRO A 292 31.03 14.50 22.33
N LYS A 293 32.37 14.56 22.34
CA LYS A 293 33.10 15.41 23.31
C LYS A 293 32.83 16.90 22.97
N GLY A 294 32.88 17.77 23.98
CA GLY A 294 32.65 19.21 23.79
C GLY A 294 33.59 19.90 22.79
N ASP A 295 34.73 19.30 22.47
CA ASP A 295 35.68 19.82 21.48
C ASP A 295 35.38 19.47 20.03
N VAL A 296 34.33 18.67 19.79
CA VAL A 296 33.89 18.35 18.44
C VAL A 296 33.35 19.60 17.74
N LEU A 297 33.83 19.84 16.51
CA LEU A 297 33.43 20.98 15.70
C LEU A 297 32.07 20.67 15.03
N VAL A 298 31.13 21.59 15.18
CA VAL A 298 29.84 21.53 14.47
C VAL A 298 30.04 22.04 13.05
N THR A 299 29.77 21.21 12.05
CA THR A 299 29.91 21.58 10.64
C THR A 299 28.54 21.79 9.98
N SER A 300 28.50 22.52 8.88
CA SER A 300 27.30 22.66 8.09
C SER A 300 26.80 21.29 7.57
N GLU A 301 25.48 21.12 7.53
CA GLU A 301 24.83 19.88 7.04
C GLU A 301 25.13 18.63 7.89
N CYS A 302 25.74 18.77 9.08
CA CYS A 302 25.74 17.69 10.06
C CYS A 302 24.35 17.58 10.72
N LYS A 303 24.05 16.38 11.23
CA LYS A 303 22.85 16.15 12.04
C LYS A 303 23.24 16.00 13.51
N LEU A 304 22.57 16.71 14.37
CA LEU A 304 22.69 16.56 15.81
C LEU A 304 21.53 15.70 16.32
N LEU A 305 21.83 14.67 17.06
CA LEU A 305 20.85 13.90 17.84
C LEU A 305 20.78 14.53 19.22
N VAL A 306 19.63 15.11 19.55
CA VAL A 306 19.43 15.83 20.81
C VAL A 306 18.36 15.16 21.66
N ILE A 307 18.49 15.24 22.96
CA ILE A 307 17.50 14.81 23.96
C ILE A 307 17.19 16.02 24.84
N GLY A 308 15.90 16.26 25.05
CA GLY A 308 15.45 17.35 25.92
C GLY A 308 13.97 17.32 26.15
#